data_0c77228cadf94b047136107f44542a77
#
_entry.id   0c77228cadf94b047136107f44542a77
#
_cell.length_a   1.000
_cell.length_b   1.000
_cell.length_c   1.000
_cell.angle_alpha   90.00
_cell.angle_beta   90.00
_cell.angle_gamma   90.00
#
_symmetry.space_group_name_H-M   'P 1'
#
loop_
_entity.id
_entity.type
_entity.pdbx_description
1 polymer ?
#
loop_
_entity_poly.entity_id
_entity_poly.type
_entity_poly.pdbx_seq_one_letter_code
_entity_poly.pdbx_strand_id
1 'polypeptide(L)'
;GKSLGMEIEADARSDNLRALLDWAGVDLSAMPKGKLQTMALRTKVGGTTENIQITDLNLKLDSTTVRAAATLRPGDRPAAGITLRVDRLDLDGYIPASSSAPAKPAAAPATAANGSTPATAPASSPSPFAGLKALNDFDVSTDVEIATLTHNGITANKLALRARLVKGKLDLTEFSVGNLAGAAARVSGSFANFGAVPSISGLDAGLSANSIDGLLRLAGVQSPIPPEKLGAISARVTADGDLNKLQVSAKVTAAGGTATATGPISPLAAVDDLRLAVTLDHPSLNRLLEVVAPDYRPTGRNLGPLAVKAGVGVKPDAIAVDDLNARVGPVSVAGNASVATGGARPMITARLSANELPAQLFAPLVGGTKPAPAQRSTAASGGASAPAAAGGSRWSREKLDVSGLKSVDADVQISAKAVLYEPYRVDNPEIILTLNNGRLDLKRMAGKMFGGGFDMTAVAVATDKLTVETATKVENANIKKAILQTAGMDVADGTLNFTSNMKTTGLSEYDLIRNLNGTANLAVTDGLVNGFDLDALSDRLNNPVNVAGLLSLVTQGISGGQTRFQDLKGTFRATNGVVETNDLKVTAKSGTATTVAKADLADWKMNGSSVVQLTRIEGAPPINVRFS
;
A
#
# COMPACT_ATOMS: atom_id res chain seq x y z
N GLY A 1 -22.31 3.41 -71.71
CA GLY A 1 -21.01 3.80 -72.27
C GLY A 1 -19.99 2.79 -71.81
N LYS A 2 -19.13 2.28 -72.74
CA LYS A 2 -18.01 1.43 -72.41
C LYS A 2 -16.96 2.36 -71.70
N SER A 3 -16.66 2.15 -70.42
CA SER A 3 -15.60 2.86 -69.73
C SER A 3 -14.27 2.51 -70.39
N LEU A 4 -13.54 3.51 -70.84
CA LEU A 4 -12.20 3.33 -71.44
C LEU A 4 -11.25 2.91 -70.31
N GLY A 5 -10.70 1.69 -70.40
CA GLY A 5 -9.64 1.23 -69.51
C GLY A 5 -8.28 1.71 -70.02
N MET A 6 -7.42 2.18 -69.12
CA MET A 6 -6.03 2.58 -69.39
C MET A 6 -5.10 1.80 -68.46
N GLU A 7 -3.94 1.39 -69.02
CA GLU A 7 -2.87 0.79 -68.22
C GLU A 7 -1.57 1.52 -68.55
N ILE A 8 -0.88 1.98 -67.55
CA ILE A 8 0.41 2.69 -67.67
C ILE A 8 1.42 1.97 -66.79
N GLU A 9 2.54 1.58 -67.31
CA GLU A 9 3.70 1.13 -66.55
C GLU A 9 4.72 2.26 -66.53
N ALA A 10 5.19 2.62 -65.33
CA ALA A 10 6.21 3.63 -65.15
C ALA A 10 7.44 3.01 -64.48
N ASP A 11 8.62 3.22 -65.10
CA ASP A 11 9.94 2.91 -64.54
C ASP A 11 10.77 4.19 -64.58
N ALA A 12 11.13 4.74 -63.43
CA ALA A 12 11.91 5.96 -63.30
C ALA A 12 13.10 5.75 -62.37
N ARG A 13 14.26 6.22 -62.77
CA ARG A 13 15.49 6.12 -61.95
C ARG A 13 16.23 7.43 -61.97
N SER A 14 16.82 7.78 -60.83
CA SER A 14 17.71 8.94 -60.71
C SER A 14 18.79 8.63 -59.69
N ASP A 15 20.04 8.85 -60.08
CA ASP A 15 21.20 8.75 -59.20
C ASP A 15 21.50 10.10 -58.52
N ASN A 16 20.77 11.17 -58.91
CA ASN A 16 20.83 12.48 -58.30
C ASN A 16 19.43 13.13 -58.29
N LEU A 17 18.53 12.56 -57.53
CA LEU A 17 17.14 13.03 -57.42
C LEU A 17 17.07 14.48 -56.95
N ARG A 18 17.98 14.88 -56.05
CA ARG A 18 18.03 16.25 -55.52
C ARG A 18 18.26 17.29 -56.64
N ALA A 19 19.23 17.06 -57.52
CA ALA A 19 19.48 17.94 -58.65
C ALA A 19 18.31 17.99 -59.64
N LEU A 20 17.60 16.85 -59.84
CA LEU A 20 16.42 16.79 -60.68
C LEU A 20 15.24 17.61 -60.08
N LEU A 21 15.05 17.55 -58.77
CA LEU A 21 14.00 18.29 -58.08
C LEU A 21 14.32 19.79 -58.03
N ASP A 22 15.60 20.16 -57.80
CA ASP A 22 16.06 21.55 -57.83
C ASP A 22 15.87 22.15 -59.22
N TRP A 23 16.21 21.39 -60.29
CA TRP A 23 15.96 21.78 -61.66
C TRP A 23 14.44 21.95 -61.95
N ALA A 24 13.59 21.12 -61.33
CA ALA A 24 12.13 21.23 -61.43
C ALA A 24 11.56 22.37 -60.58
N GLY A 25 12.37 23.16 -59.90
CA GLY A 25 11.97 24.32 -59.10
C GLY A 25 11.46 23.97 -57.70
N VAL A 26 11.73 22.77 -57.17
CA VAL A 26 11.34 22.37 -55.81
C VAL A 26 12.36 22.96 -54.83
N ASP A 27 11.89 23.79 -53.88
CA ASP A 27 12.75 24.30 -52.80
C ASP A 27 13.14 23.19 -51.79
N LEU A 28 14.40 22.83 -51.81
CA LEU A 28 15.00 21.81 -50.93
C LEU A 28 15.93 22.42 -49.88
N SER A 29 15.86 23.73 -49.66
CA SER A 29 16.76 24.45 -48.75
C SER A 29 16.66 24.00 -47.29
N ALA A 30 15.45 23.60 -46.87
CA ALA A 30 15.17 23.11 -45.51
C ALA A 30 15.51 21.63 -45.30
N MET A 31 15.88 20.90 -46.37
CA MET A 31 16.17 19.45 -46.29
C MET A 31 17.67 19.17 -46.16
N PRO A 32 18.07 18.18 -45.34
CA PRO A 32 19.48 17.78 -45.21
C PRO A 32 20.10 17.40 -46.55
N LYS A 33 21.33 17.87 -46.81
CA LYS A 33 22.02 17.69 -48.10
C LYS A 33 22.26 16.23 -48.49
N GLY A 34 22.28 15.30 -47.55
CA GLY A 34 22.48 13.85 -47.76
C GLY A 34 21.23 13.06 -48.08
N LYS A 35 20.06 13.70 -48.23
CA LYS A 35 18.77 13.05 -48.53
C LYS A 35 18.32 13.39 -49.94
N LEU A 36 17.41 12.58 -50.49
CA LEU A 36 16.90 12.66 -51.87
C LEU A 36 18.06 12.50 -52.91
N GLN A 37 18.98 11.61 -52.63
CA GLN A 37 20.11 11.36 -53.55
C GLN A 37 19.67 10.38 -54.65
N THR A 38 19.22 9.21 -54.30
CA THR A 38 18.89 8.15 -55.26
C THR A 38 17.41 7.79 -55.23
N MET A 39 16.83 7.56 -56.37
CA MET A 39 15.46 7.09 -56.55
C MET A 39 15.35 6.00 -57.62
N ALA A 40 14.63 4.94 -57.32
CA ALA A 40 14.16 3.98 -58.31
C ALA A 40 12.68 3.71 -58.05
N LEU A 41 11.84 4.05 -58.98
CA LEU A 41 10.39 3.85 -58.90
C LEU A 41 9.96 2.91 -60.04
N ARG A 42 9.21 1.86 -59.68
CA ARG A 42 8.45 1.06 -60.64
C ARG A 42 7.04 0.96 -60.16
N THR A 43 6.07 1.17 -61.01
CA THR A 43 4.65 1.05 -60.68
C THR A 43 3.80 0.78 -61.93
N LYS A 44 2.67 0.16 -61.71
CA LYS A 44 1.61 0.02 -62.72
C LYS A 44 0.36 0.74 -62.27
N VAL A 45 -0.18 1.59 -63.10
CA VAL A 45 -1.42 2.29 -62.87
C VAL A 45 -2.41 1.87 -63.97
N GLY A 46 -3.52 1.31 -63.54
CA GLY A 46 -4.56 0.84 -64.47
C GLY A 46 -5.94 1.17 -63.96
N GLY A 47 -6.93 0.94 -64.83
CA GLY A 47 -8.33 1.07 -64.42
C GLY A 47 -9.14 1.97 -65.35
N THR A 48 -10.26 2.45 -64.81
CA THR A 48 -11.20 3.34 -65.46
C THR A 48 -11.37 4.62 -64.64
N THR A 49 -12.13 5.60 -65.14
CA THR A 49 -12.47 6.83 -64.37
C THR A 49 -13.26 6.53 -63.09
N GLU A 50 -13.90 5.34 -62.99
CA GLU A 50 -14.66 4.92 -61.81
C GLU A 50 -13.88 4.01 -60.87
N ASN A 51 -12.74 3.44 -61.31
CA ASN A 51 -11.91 2.54 -60.50
C ASN A 51 -10.43 2.63 -60.94
N ILE A 52 -9.65 3.38 -60.21
CA ILE A 52 -8.24 3.55 -60.45
C ILE A 52 -7.46 2.56 -59.55
N GLN A 53 -6.51 1.82 -60.12
CA GLN A 53 -5.71 0.84 -59.42
C GLN A 53 -4.23 1.18 -59.62
N ILE A 54 -3.51 1.27 -58.52
CA ILE A 54 -2.05 1.34 -58.48
C ILE A 54 -1.59 -0.02 -57.99
N THR A 55 -0.86 -0.74 -58.86
CA THR A 55 -0.35 -2.06 -58.52
C THR A 55 1.17 -2.06 -58.60
N ASP A 56 1.82 -2.94 -57.85
CA ASP A 56 3.27 -3.18 -57.90
C ASP A 56 4.12 -1.89 -57.71
N LEU A 57 3.62 -0.90 -56.94
CA LEU A 57 4.43 0.24 -56.60
C LEU A 57 5.62 -0.23 -55.77
N ASN A 58 6.83 -0.06 -56.33
CA ASN A 58 8.09 -0.34 -55.69
C ASN A 58 8.96 0.91 -55.79
N LEU A 59 9.07 1.62 -54.70
CA LEU A 59 9.91 2.84 -54.61
C LEU A 59 11.09 2.56 -53.70
N LYS A 60 12.28 2.73 -54.24
CA LYS A 60 13.52 2.81 -53.44
C LYS A 60 13.98 4.27 -53.44
N LEU A 61 13.97 4.90 -52.28
CA LEU A 61 14.38 6.28 -52.07
C LEU A 61 15.52 6.30 -51.06
N ASP A 62 16.71 6.64 -51.48
CA ASP A 62 17.93 6.54 -50.67
C ASP A 62 18.05 5.13 -50.04
N SER A 63 17.93 5.03 -48.70
CA SER A 63 17.97 3.78 -47.96
C SER A 63 16.57 3.22 -47.62
N THR A 64 15.49 3.87 -48.07
CA THR A 64 14.10 3.50 -47.78
C THR A 64 13.52 2.69 -48.94
N THR A 65 12.94 1.55 -48.67
CA THR A 65 12.17 0.77 -49.64
C THR A 65 10.69 0.80 -49.26
N VAL A 66 9.88 1.25 -50.22
CA VAL A 66 8.41 1.30 -50.11
C VAL A 66 7.78 0.37 -51.13
N ARG A 67 6.93 -0.54 -50.70
CA ARG A 67 6.06 -1.33 -51.53
C ARG A 67 4.61 -0.95 -51.24
N ALA A 68 3.86 -0.61 -52.25
CA ALA A 68 2.48 -0.20 -52.06
C ALA A 68 1.56 -0.71 -53.20
N ALA A 69 0.30 -0.84 -52.82
CA ALA A 69 -0.82 -0.99 -53.76
C ALA A 69 -1.97 -0.11 -53.29
N ALA A 70 -2.67 0.49 -54.21
CA ALA A 70 -3.85 1.29 -53.87
C ALA A 70 -4.98 1.08 -54.89
N THR A 71 -6.21 1.15 -54.39
CA THR A 71 -7.41 1.22 -55.22
C THR A 71 -8.20 2.47 -54.83
N LEU A 72 -8.64 3.24 -55.81
CA LEU A 72 -9.46 4.43 -55.59
C LEU A 72 -10.73 4.32 -56.43
N ARG A 73 -11.87 4.48 -55.82
CA ARG A 73 -13.18 4.53 -56.43
C ARG A 73 -13.81 5.90 -56.18
N PRO A 74 -13.67 6.84 -57.13
CA PRO A 74 -14.37 8.12 -57.06
C PRO A 74 -15.90 7.90 -57.14
N GLY A 75 -16.68 8.87 -56.69
CA GLY A 75 -18.15 8.85 -56.70
C GLY A 75 -18.72 9.65 -55.54
N ASP A 76 -20.04 9.63 -55.40
CA ASP A 76 -20.74 10.33 -54.32
C ASP A 76 -20.24 9.90 -52.93
N ARG A 77 -19.81 8.64 -52.82
CA ARG A 77 -19.13 8.10 -51.66
C ARG A 77 -17.79 7.50 -52.09
N PRO A 78 -16.72 8.29 -52.05
CA PRO A 78 -15.42 7.80 -52.48
C PRO A 78 -14.92 6.68 -51.58
N ALA A 79 -14.25 5.70 -52.19
CA ALA A 79 -13.66 4.59 -51.44
C ALA A 79 -12.20 4.38 -51.84
N ALA A 80 -11.34 4.12 -50.84
CA ALA A 80 -9.93 3.84 -51.06
C ALA A 80 -9.48 2.57 -50.31
N GLY A 81 -8.68 1.76 -50.99
CA GLY A 81 -7.94 0.65 -50.40
C GLY A 81 -6.43 0.93 -50.48
N ILE A 82 -5.72 0.80 -49.42
CA ILE A 82 -4.27 1.11 -49.34
C ILE A 82 -3.56 -0.05 -48.67
N THR A 83 -2.56 -0.60 -49.34
CA THR A 83 -1.58 -1.52 -48.74
C THR A 83 -0.22 -0.88 -48.86
N LEU A 84 0.49 -0.77 -47.73
CA LEU A 84 1.79 -0.11 -47.64
C LEU A 84 2.77 -0.93 -46.79
N ARG A 85 3.93 -1.20 -47.33
CA ARG A 85 5.05 -1.86 -46.64
C ARG A 85 6.28 -1.00 -46.76
N VAL A 86 6.82 -0.57 -45.64
CA VAL A 86 8.05 0.27 -45.59
C VAL A 86 9.07 -0.44 -44.69
N ASP A 87 10.29 -0.59 -45.22
CA ASP A 87 11.39 -1.19 -44.44
C ASP A 87 11.94 -0.21 -43.40
N ARG A 88 12.20 1.02 -43.81
CA ARG A 88 12.74 2.07 -42.94
C ARG A 88 12.21 3.43 -43.38
N LEU A 89 11.67 4.17 -42.45
CA LEU A 89 11.18 5.53 -42.63
C LEU A 89 11.85 6.46 -41.61
N ASP A 90 12.78 7.30 -42.09
CA ASP A 90 13.47 8.29 -41.28
C ASP A 90 12.85 9.66 -41.57
N LEU A 91 11.83 10.04 -40.78
CA LEU A 91 11.14 11.33 -40.98
C LEU A 91 12.04 12.53 -40.67
N ASP A 92 12.99 12.39 -39.75
CA ASP A 92 13.93 13.47 -39.38
C ASP A 92 14.80 13.89 -40.58
N GLY A 93 15.00 12.98 -41.53
CA GLY A 93 15.73 13.24 -42.75
C GLY A 93 14.92 13.86 -43.87
N TYR A 94 13.59 13.87 -43.81
CA TYR A 94 12.71 14.32 -44.90
C TYR A 94 11.73 15.43 -44.51
N ILE A 95 11.47 15.63 -43.22
CA ILE A 95 10.65 16.73 -42.73
C ILE A 95 11.59 17.76 -42.10
N PRO A 96 11.56 19.02 -42.53
CA PRO A 96 12.34 20.07 -41.88
C PRO A 96 12.01 20.08 -40.40
N ALA A 97 13.04 20.17 -39.54
CA ALA A 97 12.81 20.34 -38.13
C ALA A 97 11.93 21.58 -37.93
N SER A 98 10.65 21.37 -37.70
CA SER A 98 9.76 22.46 -37.28
C SER A 98 10.38 23.06 -36.05
N SER A 99 10.69 24.35 -36.05
CA SER A 99 11.09 25.07 -34.84
C SER A 99 9.88 25.13 -33.89
N SER A 100 9.48 24.00 -33.36
CA SER A 100 8.55 23.91 -32.26
C SER A 100 9.30 24.30 -31.01
N ALA A 101 9.44 25.62 -30.79
CA ALA A 101 9.53 26.11 -29.43
C ALA A 101 8.39 25.46 -28.62
N PRO A 102 8.67 24.91 -27.43
CA PRO A 102 7.60 24.33 -26.61
C PRO A 102 6.52 25.38 -26.45
N ALA A 103 5.29 25.05 -26.84
CA ALA A 103 4.15 25.93 -26.68
C ALA A 103 4.06 26.31 -25.19
N LYS A 104 4.44 27.54 -24.91
CA LYS A 104 4.24 28.14 -23.58
C LYS A 104 2.77 27.96 -23.23
N PRO A 105 2.42 27.44 -22.08
CA PRO A 105 1.02 27.32 -21.68
C PRO A 105 0.36 28.68 -21.88
N ALA A 106 -0.72 28.73 -22.65
CA ALA A 106 -1.49 29.93 -22.87
C ALA A 106 -1.90 30.49 -21.52
N ALA A 107 -1.39 31.67 -21.18
CA ALA A 107 -1.81 32.40 -20.00
C ALA A 107 -3.33 32.63 -20.08
N ALA A 108 -4.02 32.30 -19.00
CA ALA A 108 -5.43 32.58 -18.85
C ALA A 108 -5.73 34.06 -19.19
N PRO A 109 -6.82 34.37 -19.94
CA PRO A 109 -7.14 35.74 -20.28
C PRO A 109 -7.45 36.51 -19.00
N ALA A 110 -6.73 37.62 -18.82
CA ALA A 110 -7.02 38.59 -17.78
C ALA A 110 -8.43 39.16 -17.96
N THR A 111 -9.21 39.14 -16.91
CA THR A 111 -10.49 39.79 -16.78
C THR A 111 -10.37 41.28 -17.08
N ALA A 112 -10.95 41.73 -18.19
CA ALA A 112 -11.29 43.13 -18.41
C ALA A 112 -12.78 43.35 -18.14
N ALA A 113 -13.06 44.28 -17.26
CA ALA A 113 -14.39 44.63 -16.80
C ALA A 113 -15.18 45.50 -17.82
N ASN A 114 -16.51 45.34 -17.76
CA ASN A 114 -17.57 46.26 -18.14
C ASN A 114 -17.90 46.54 -19.61
N GLY A 115 -19.08 46.07 -19.99
CA GLY A 115 -19.86 46.51 -21.14
C GLY A 115 -21.12 45.67 -21.28
N SER A 116 -22.22 46.17 -20.70
CA SER A 116 -23.57 45.57 -20.82
C SER A 116 -24.10 45.69 -22.25
N THR A 117 -24.34 44.58 -22.90
CA THR A 117 -25.19 44.46 -24.09
C THR A 117 -26.04 43.18 -23.99
N PRO A 118 -27.27 43.14 -24.59
CA PRO A 118 -28.32 42.19 -24.22
C PRO A 118 -27.99 40.75 -24.64
N ALA A 119 -28.40 39.79 -23.82
CA ALA A 119 -28.25 38.38 -24.00
C ALA A 119 -28.88 37.88 -25.30
N THR A 120 -28.04 37.56 -26.27
CA THR A 120 -28.38 36.64 -27.36
C THR A 120 -28.26 35.24 -26.77
N ALA A 121 -29.22 34.38 -27.05
CA ALA A 121 -29.23 32.98 -26.60
C ALA A 121 -27.87 32.29 -26.86
N PRO A 122 -27.36 31.42 -25.97
CA PRO A 122 -26.08 30.77 -26.16
C PRO A 122 -26.13 29.91 -27.42
N ALA A 123 -25.36 30.29 -28.43
CA ALA A 123 -25.04 29.39 -29.53
C ALA A 123 -24.41 28.13 -28.93
N SER A 124 -25.03 26.98 -29.13
CA SER A 124 -24.52 25.69 -28.72
C SER A 124 -23.08 25.57 -29.21
N SER A 125 -22.13 25.47 -28.28
CA SER A 125 -20.72 25.22 -28.59
C SER A 125 -20.63 24.02 -29.52
N PRO A 126 -19.90 24.08 -30.65
CA PRO A 126 -19.78 22.94 -31.55
C PRO A 126 -19.25 21.73 -30.77
N SER A 127 -19.88 20.57 -30.98
CA SER A 127 -19.42 19.30 -30.39
C SER A 127 -17.91 19.16 -30.62
N PRO A 128 -17.10 18.78 -29.61
CA PRO A 128 -15.67 18.53 -29.79
C PRO A 128 -15.38 17.46 -30.86
N PHE A 129 -16.38 16.70 -31.26
CA PHE A 129 -16.31 15.66 -32.30
C PHE A 129 -16.80 16.12 -33.67
N ALA A 130 -17.19 17.39 -33.84
CA ALA A 130 -17.73 17.89 -35.11
C ALA A 130 -16.77 17.66 -36.30
N GLY A 131 -15.44 17.76 -36.06
CA GLY A 131 -14.42 17.48 -37.06
C GLY A 131 -14.37 16.01 -37.53
N LEU A 132 -14.83 15.08 -36.70
CA LEU A 132 -14.88 13.66 -37.08
C LEU A 132 -16.04 13.29 -37.98
N LYS A 133 -17.02 14.21 -38.16
CA LYS A 133 -18.20 13.97 -39.00
C LYS A 133 -17.82 13.61 -40.45
N ALA A 134 -16.71 14.18 -40.96
CA ALA A 134 -16.20 13.88 -42.29
C ALA A 134 -15.88 12.39 -42.52
N LEU A 135 -15.61 11.62 -41.46
CA LEU A 135 -15.39 10.17 -41.54
C LEU A 135 -16.63 9.40 -41.97
N ASN A 136 -17.81 10.03 -41.96
CA ASN A 136 -19.03 9.42 -42.45
C ASN A 136 -19.17 9.46 -43.98
N ASP A 137 -18.38 10.26 -44.68
CA ASP A 137 -18.59 10.62 -46.08
C ASP A 137 -17.79 9.77 -47.07
N PHE A 138 -16.84 8.94 -46.60
CA PHE A 138 -16.00 8.09 -47.43
C PHE A 138 -15.73 6.74 -46.77
N ASP A 139 -15.27 5.78 -47.58
CA ASP A 139 -14.87 4.46 -47.12
C ASP A 139 -13.35 4.25 -47.35
N VAL A 140 -12.66 3.70 -46.35
CA VAL A 140 -11.21 3.43 -46.44
C VAL A 140 -10.89 2.07 -45.85
N SER A 141 -10.02 1.32 -46.52
CA SER A 141 -9.39 0.11 -46.01
C SER A 141 -7.87 0.28 -46.03
N THR A 142 -7.21 0.10 -44.91
CA THR A 142 -5.76 0.27 -44.80
C THR A 142 -5.08 -0.98 -44.24
N ASP A 143 -3.95 -1.34 -44.83
CA ASP A 143 -3.02 -2.34 -44.33
C ASP A 143 -1.58 -1.79 -44.47
N VAL A 144 -1.06 -1.23 -43.37
CA VAL A 144 0.21 -0.53 -43.35
C VAL A 144 1.16 -1.23 -42.39
N GLU A 145 2.38 -1.53 -42.85
CA GLU A 145 3.46 -2.04 -42.03
C GLU A 145 4.72 -1.22 -42.26
N ILE A 146 5.36 -0.78 -41.18
CA ILE A 146 6.62 -0.05 -41.19
C ILE A 146 7.57 -0.79 -40.24
N ALA A 147 8.67 -1.34 -40.80
CA ALA A 147 9.58 -2.11 -39.97
C ALA A 147 10.37 -1.22 -38.99
N THR A 148 10.78 -0.03 -39.43
CA THR A 148 11.47 0.96 -38.56
C THR A 148 10.99 2.37 -38.91
N LEU A 149 10.52 3.12 -37.96
CA LEU A 149 10.13 4.53 -38.05
C LEU A 149 11.00 5.35 -37.09
N THR A 150 11.68 6.38 -37.59
CA THR A 150 12.44 7.34 -36.77
C THR A 150 11.80 8.73 -36.91
N HIS A 151 11.50 9.38 -35.78
CA HIS A 151 10.99 10.74 -35.72
C HIS A 151 11.42 11.43 -34.42
N ASN A 152 11.98 12.66 -34.51
CA ASN A 152 12.54 13.42 -33.38
C ASN A 152 13.57 12.60 -32.56
N GLY A 153 14.42 11.82 -33.26
CA GLY A 153 15.40 10.95 -32.62
C GLY A 153 14.82 9.71 -31.93
N ILE A 154 13.52 9.51 -31.98
CA ILE A 154 12.83 8.37 -31.39
C ILE A 154 12.59 7.31 -32.45
N THR A 155 13.00 6.07 -32.16
CA THR A 155 12.83 4.95 -33.08
C THR A 155 11.74 4.00 -32.58
N ALA A 156 10.74 3.78 -33.43
CA ALA A 156 9.71 2.76 -33.24
C ALA A 156 9.93 1.62 -34.24
N ASN A 157 9.81 0.38 -33.80
CA ASN A 157 10.01 -0.80 -34.63
C ASN A 157 8.73 -1.63 -34.73
N LYS A 158 8.53 -2.25 -35.91
CA LYS A 158 7.41 -3.15 -36.19
C LYS A 158 6.05 -2.49 -35.96
N LEU A 159 5.80 -1.37 -36.65
CA LEU A 159 4.49 -0.73 -36.65
C LEU A 159 3.59 -1.46 -37.64
N ALA A 160 2.35 -1.73 -37.22
CA ALA A 160 1.31 -2.24 -38.09
C ALA A 160 -0.02 -1.48 -37.82
N LEU A 161 -0.73 -1.16 -38.90
CA LEU A 161 -2.07 -0.57 -38.86
C LEU A 161 -2.97 -1.30 -39.87
N ARG A 162 -3.98 -1.98 -39.37
CA ARG A 162 -5.06 -2.59 -40.18
C ARG A 162 -6.39 -2.04 -39.73
N ALA A 163 -7.00 -1.25 -40.59
CA ALA A 163 -8.24 -0.58 -40.25
C ALA A 163 -9.18 -0.53 -41.47
N ARG A 164 -10.48 -0.52 -41.21
CA ARG A 164 -11.52 -0.40 -42.21
C ARG A 164 -12.58 0.59 -41.74
N LEU A 165 -12.73 1.67 -42.46
CA LEU A 165 -13.79 2.66 -42.28
C LEU A 165 -14.84 2.43 -43.34
N VAL A 166 -16.06 2.12 -42.95
CA VAL A 166 -17.21 1.91 -43.86
C VAL A 166 -18.46 2.55 -43.26
N LYS A 167 -19.07 3.46 -43.98
CA LYS A 167 -20.31 4.15 -43.57
C LYS A 167 -20.20 4.74 -42.16
N GLY A 168 -19.08 5.39 -41.84
CA GLY A 168 -18.85 6.01 -40.53
C GLY A 168 -18.61 5.03 -39.39
N LYS A 169 -18.37 3.74 -39.69
CA LYS A 169 -17.88 2.77 -38.70
C LYS A 169 -16.42 2.44 -39.01
N LEU A 170 -15.55 2.71 -38.06
CA LEU A 170 -14.13 2.36 -38.10
C LEU A 170 -13.90 1.06 -37.33
N ASP A 171 -13.55 0.00 -38.05
CA ASP A 171 -13.10 -1.26 -37.46
C ASP A 171 -11.56 -1.27 -37.49
N LEU A 172 -10.94 -1.02 -36.34
CA LEU A 172 -9.50 -1.12 -36.10
C LEU A 172 -9.16 -2.57 -35.74
N THR A 173 -8.77 -3.35 -36.72
CA THR A 173 -8.40 -4.76 -36.49
C THR A 173 -7.05 -4.85 -35.76
N GLU A 174 -6.12 -3.96 -36.06
CA GLU A 174 -4.82 -3.92 -35.45
C GLU A 174 -4.20 -2.52 -35.58
N PHE A 175 -3.77 -1.98 -34.46
CA PHE A 175 -2.69 -0.99 -34.39
C PHE A 175 -1.66 -1.53 -33.41
N SER A 176 -0.44 -1.76 -33.90
CA SER A 176 0.59 -2.32 -33.04
C SER A 176 1.95 -1.66 -33.26
N VAL A 177 2.72 -1.60 -32.19
CA VAL A 177 4.12 -1.17 -32.15
C VAL A 177 4.89 -2.25 -31.40
N GLY A 178 5.81 -2.92 -32.10
CA GLY A 178 6.55 -4.02 -31.50
C GLY A 178 7.61 -3.56 -30.51
N ASN A 179 8.20 -2.36 -30.71
CA ASN A 179 9.10 -1.74 -29.74
C ASN A 179 9.11 -0.22 -29.93
N LEU A 180 8.76 0.49 -28.85
CA LEU A 180 8.93 1.93 -28.69
C LEU A 180 9.55 2.18 -27.31
N ALA A 181 10.79 2.62 -27.27
CA ALA A 181 11.51 2.88 -26.01
C ALA A 181 11.50 1.69 -25.03
N GLY A 182 11.55 0.45 -25.55
CA GLY A 182 11.55 -0.78 -24.72
C GLY A 182 10.16 -1.36 -24.44
N ALA A 183 9.09 -0.74 -24.94
CA ALA A 183 7.72 -1.23 -24.78
C ALA A 183 7.10 -1.65 -26.10
N ALA A 184 6.21 -2.65 -26.05
CA ALA A 184 5.32 -3.04 -27.12
C ALA A 184 3.87 -2.66 -26.76
N ALA A 185 3.13 -2.18 -27.76
CA ALA A 185 1.72 -1.83 -27.60
C ALA A 185 0.87 -2.42 -28.73
N ARG A 186 -0.39 -2.73 -28.43
CA ARG A 186 -1.39 -3.17 -29.39
C ARG A 186 -2.76 -2.61 -29.03
N VAL A 187 -3.51 -2.19 -30.04
CA VAL A 187 -4.89 -1.71 -29.89
C VAL A 187 -5.75 -2.29 -31.01
N SER A 188 -6.95 -2.75 -30.68
CA SER A 188 -8.00 -3.14 -31.63
C SER A 188 -9.37 -2.72 -31.08
N GLY A 189 -10.38 -2.60 -31.94
CA GLY A 189 -11.74 -2.23 -31.54
C GLY A 189 -12.51 -1.58 -32.67
N SER A 190 -13.79 -1.36 -32.45
CA SER A 190 -14.67 -0.67 -33.39
C SER A 190 -15.15 0.66 -32.83
N PHE A 191 -15.21 1.68 -33.68
CA PHE A 191 -15.61 3.03 -33.35
C PHE A 191 -16.69 3.50 -34.30
N ALA A 192 -17.75 4.13 -33.81
CA ALA A 192 -18.87 4.61 -34.62
C ALA A 192 -19.45 5.92 -34.05
N ASN A 193 -20.50 6.45 -34.72
CA ASN A 193 -21.19 7.67 -34.32
C ASN A 193 -20.31 8.94 -34.36
N PHE A 194 -19.44 9.03 -35.36
CA PHE A 194 -18.57 10.21 -35.55
C PHE A 194 -19.42 11.45 -35.85
N GLY A 195 -19.14 12.53 -35.12
CA GLY A 195 -19.90 13.81 -35.22
C GLY A 195 -20.99 13.98 -34.16
N ALA A 196 -21.34 12.91 -33.42
CA ALA A 196 -22.16 12.94 -32.21
C ALA A 196 -21.34 12.53 -31.00
N VAL A 197 -21.86 11.70 -30.10
CA VAL A 197 -21.08 11.04 -29.07
C VAL A 197 -20.50 9.75 -29.60
N PRO A 198 -19.20 9.62 -29.81
CA PRO A 198 -18.59 8.41 -30.31
C PRO A 198 -18.89 7.20 -29.44
N SER A 199 -19.15 6.09 -30.05
CA SER A 199 -19.31 4.78 -29.40
C SER A 199 -18.12 3.89 -29.71
N ILE A 200 -17.74 3.09 -28.73
CA ILE A 200 -16.63 2.15 -28.75
C ILE A 200 -17.18 0.76 -28.50
N SER A 201 -16.75 -0.23 -29.29
CA SER A 201 -17.14 -1.62 -29.11
C SER A 201 -15.95 -2.53 -29.26
N GLY A 202 -15.79 -3.45 -28.30
CA GLY A 202 -14.69 -4.41 -28.27
C GLY A 202 -13.31 -3.80 -28.28
N LEU A 203 -13.11 -2.63 -27.65
CA LEU A 203 -11.76 -2.07 -27.47
C LEU A 203 -10.92 -3.03 -26.66
N ASP A 204 -9.75 -3.38 -27.19
CA ASP A 204 -8.73 -4.16 -26.51
C ASP A 204 -7.38 -3.47 -26.73
N ALA A 205 -6.86 -2.85 -25.69
CA ALA A 205 -5.59 -2.15 -25.69
C ALA A 205 -4.61 -2.84 -24.72
N GLY A 206 -3.45 -3.23 -25.22
CA GLY A 206 -2.39 -3.89 -24.46
C GLY A 206 -1.08 -3.14 -24.54
N LEU A 207 -0.36 -3.11 -23.42
CA LEU A 207 1.01 -2.59 -23.30
C LEU A 207 1.85 -3.64 -22.57
N SER A 208 3.08 -3.86 -23.00
CA SER A 208 4.05 -4.69 -22.30
C SER A 208 5.44 -4.09 -22.40
N ALA A 209 6.20 -4.09 -21.30
CA ALA A 209 7.55 -3.59 -21.24
C ALA A 209 8.36 -4.35 -20.17
N ASN A 210 9.64 -4.59 -20.42
CA ASN A 210 10.54 -5.11 -19.39
C ASN A 210 10.92 -4.03 -18.36
N SER A 211 10.88 -2.76 -18.78
CA SER A 211 11.02 -1.57 -17.95
C SER A 211 10.25 -0.42 -18.60
N ILE A 212 9.59 0.40 -17.79
CA ILE A 212 8.88 1.59 -18.28
C ILE A 212 9.78 2.84 -18.34
N ASP A 213 11.02 2.74 -17.92
CA ASP A 213 11.95 3.86 -17.83
C ASP A 213 12.08 4.63 -19.17
N GLY A 214 12.19 3.88 -20.28
CA GLY A 214 12.21 4.47 -21.62
C GLY A 214 10.95 5.24 -21.97
N LEU A 215 9.77 4.72 -21.64
CA LEU A 215 8.48 5.39 -21.87
C LEU A 215 8.31 6.62 -20.99
N LEU A 216 8.70 6.56 -19.73
CA LEU A 216 8.61 7.69 -18.79
C LEU A 216 9.51 8.85 -19.26
N ARG A 217 10.73 8.55 -19.68
CA ARG A 217 11.65 9.55 -20.27
C ARG A 217 11.06 10.17 -21.54
N LEU A 218 10.47 9.34 -22.39
CA LEU A 218 9.82 9.80 -23.62
C LEU A 218 8.63 10.73 -23.32
N ALA A 219 7.84 10.41 -22.30
CA ALA A 219 6.69 11.20 -21.87
C ALA A 219 7.06 12.42 -21.01
N GLY A 220 8.32 12.57 -20.60
CA GLY A 220 8.75 13.62 -19.69
C GLY A 220 8.15 13.50 -18.27
N VAL A 221 7.70 12.30 -17.87
CA VAL A 221 7.04 12.04 -16.59
C VAL A 221 8.06 11.43 -15.61
N GLN A 222 8.11 12.00 -14.41
CA GLN A 222 8.87 11.41 -13.30
C GLN A 222 7.98 10.44 -12.51
N SER A 223 8.47 9.23 -12.31
CA SER A 223 7.81 8.25 -11.47
C SER A 223 8.20 8.46 -10.00
N PRO A 224 7.23 8.47 -9.07
CA PRO A 224 7.53 8.48 -7.62
C PRO A 224 8.18 7.16 -7.15
N ILE A 225 8.02 6.08 -7.93
CA ILE A 225 8.62 4.78 -7.68
C ILE A 225 9.73 4.55 -8.70
N PRO A 226 10.96 4.18 -8.27
CA PRO A 226 12.04 3.85 -9.20
C PRO A 226 11.62 2.77 -10.20
N PRO A 227 11.72 3.02 -11.52
CA PRO A 227 11.21 2.09 -12.55
C PRO A 227 11.79 0.68 -12.46
N GLU A 228 13.04 0.55 -12.03
CA GLU A 228 13.72 -0.73 -11.83
C GLU A 228 13.07 -1.62 -10.76
N LYS A 229 12.38 -1.03 -9.78
CA LYS A 229 11.64 -1.76 -8.75
C LYS A 229 10.30 -2.31 -9.26
N LEU A 230 9.75 -1.73 -10.31
CA LEU A 230 8.50 -2.19 -10.91
C LEU A 230 8.70 -3.46 -11.76
N GLY A 231 9.92 -3.71 -12.25
CA GLY A 231 10.23 -4.85 -13.10
C GLY A 231 9.46 -4.84 -14.42
N ALA A 232 9.18 -6.03 -14.95
CA ALA A 232 8.36 -6.16 -16.14
C ALA A 232 6.92 -5.74 -15.86
N ILE A 233 6.35 -4.95 -16.77
CA ILE A 233 4.98 -4.42 -16.68
C ILE A 233 4.17 -4.94 -17.85
N SER A 234 2.94 -5.35 -17.57
CA SER A 234 1.91 -5.53 -18.58
C SER A 234 0.63 -4.82 -18.16
N ALA A 235 0.00 -4.14 -19.10
CA ALA A 235 -1.30 -3.52 -18.91
C ALA A 235 -2.23 -3.94 -20.05
N ARG A 236 -3.50 -4.23 -19.73
CA ARG A 236 -4.55 -4.47 -20.71
C ARG A 236 -5.79 -3.72 -20.29
N VAL A 237 -6.40 -3.03 -21.23
CA VAL A 237 -7.63 -2.29 -21.03
C VAL A 237 -8.64 -2.74 -22.09
N THR A 238 -9.82 -3.12 -21.66
CA THR A 238 -10.97 -3.36 -22.54
C THR A 238 -12.05 -2.33 -22.25
N ALA A 239 -12.78 -1.90 -23.27
CA ALA A 239 -13.85 -0.93 -23.09
C ALA A 239 -14.96 -1.12 -24.12
N ASP A 240 -16.22 -0.93 -23.65
CA ASP A 240 -17.45 -0.99 -24.45
C ASP A 240 -18.43 0.09 -23.98
N GLY A 241 -19.13 0.73 -24.92
CA GLY A 241 -20.14 1.74 -24.64
C GLY A 241 -19.92 3.03 -25.43
N ASP A 242 -20.53 4.11 -24.99
CA ASP A 242 -20.27 5.45 -25.51
C ASP A 242 -19.46 6.30 -24.51
N LEU A 243 -18.96 7.45 -24.97
CA LEU A 243 -18.10 8.30 -24.12
C LEU A 243 -18.84 8.98 -22.94
N ASN A 244 -20.17 8.89 -22.85
CA ASN A 244 -20.91 9.31 -21.66
C ASN A 244 -20.96 8.19 -20.63
N LYS A 245 -20.93 6.92 -21.08
CA LYS A 245 -20.97 5.73 -20.23
C LYS A 245 -20.19 4.60 -20.86
N LEU A 246 -18.91 4.54 -20.56
CA LEU A 246 -17.99 3.53 -21.06
C LEU A 246 -17.72 2.50 -19.96
N GLN A 247 -18.08 1.24 -20.21
CA GLN A 247 -17.72 0.14 -19.33
C GLN A 247 -16.27 -0.24 -19.58
N VAL A 248 -15.42 -0.09 -18.58
CA VAL A 248 -13.97 -0.35 -18.69
C VAL A 248 -13.55 -1.49 -17.77
N SER A 249 -12.64 -2.31 -18.25
CA SER A 249 -11.89 -3.28 -17.44
C SER A 249 -10.41 -3.09 -17.71
N ALA A 250 -9.65 -2.74 -16.67
CA ALA A 250 -8.20 -2.58 -16.72
C ALA A 250 -7.53 -3.65 -15.86
N LYS A 251 -6.48 -4.28 -16.40
CA LYS A 251 -5.62 -5.22 -15.67
C LYS A 251 -4.18 -4.76 -15.81
N VAL A 252 -3.48 -4.62 -14.70
CA VAL A 252 -2.07 -4.24 -14.66
C VAL A 252 -1.29 -5.27 -13.85
N THR A 253 -0.18 -5.73 -14.39
CA THR A 253 0.79 -6.56 -13.66
C THR A 253 2.09 -5.77 -13.55
N ALA A 254 2.59 -5.55 -12.36
CA ALA A 254 3.83 -4.84 -12.07
C ALA A 254 4.36 -5.24 -10.70
N ALA A 255 5.64 -5.11 -10.45
CA ALA A 255 6.29 -5.45 -9.17
C ALA A 255 5.99 -6.88 -8.68
N GLY A 256 5.62 -7.81 -9.57
CA GLY A 256 5.21 -9.18 -9.23
C GLY A 256 3.77 -9.33 -8.76
N GLY A 257 2.99 -8.27 -8.68
CA GLY A 257 1.57 -8.27 -8.35
C GLY A 257 0.67 -8.04 -9.56
N THR A 258 -0.63 -8.27 -9.39
CA THR A 258 -1.68 -8.00 -10.37
C THR A 258 -2.78 -7.16 -9.75
N ALA A 259 -3.13 -6.05 -10.41
CA ALA A 259 -4.28 -5.23 -10.06
C ALA A 259 -5.30 -5.26 -11.21
N THR A 260 -6.58 -5.30 -10.85
CA THR A 260 -7.68 -5.10 -11.81
C THR A 260 -8.61 -3.99 -11.33
N ALA A 261 -9.17 -3.24 -12.27
CA ALA A 261 -10.20 -2.24 -11.99
C ALA A 261 -11.28 -2.36 -13.04
N THR A 262 -12.54 -2.50 -12.62
CA THR A 262 -13.69 -2.64 -13.53
C THR A 262 -14.82 -1.73 -13.12
N GLY A 263 -15.47 -1.09 -14.07
CA GLY A 263 -16.63 -0.26 -13.80
C GLY A 263 -16.93 0.73 -14.92
N PRO A 264 -18.03 1.47 -14.80
CA PRO A 264 -18.37 2.51 -15.75
C PRO A 264 -17.51 3.76 -15.52
N ILE A 265 -17.07 4.37 -16.59
CA ILE A 265 -16.46 5.71 -16.60
C ILE A 265 -17.21 6.62 -17.57
N SER A 266 -17.17 7.91 -17.34
CA SER A 266 -17.77 8.93 -18.20
C SER A 266 -16.69 9.90 -18.67
N PRO A 267 -15.93 9.59 -19.75
CA PRO A 267 -14.80 10.39 -20.19
C PRO A 267 -15.14 11.86 -20.51
N LEU A 268 -16.41 12.15 -20.82
CA LEU A 268 -16.90 13.50 -21.14
C LEU A 268 -17.43 14.26 -19.91
N ALA A 269 -17.70 13.59 -18.81
CA ALA A 269 -18.11 14.23 -17.56
C ALA A 269 -16.90 14.58 -16.70
N ALA A 270 -17.06 15.56 -15.82
CA ALA A 270 -16.10 15.76 -14.76
C ALA A 270 -16.00 14.48 -13.89
N VAL A 271 -14.83 14.22 -13.30
CA VAL A 271 -14.60 13.03 -12.44
C VAL A 271 -15.28 13.27 -11.09
N ASP A 272 -16.60 13.38 -11.08
CA ASP A 272 -17.34 13.73 -9.86
C ASP A 272 -17.79 12.51 -9.05
N ASP A 273 -17.93 11.33 -9.67
CA ASP A 273 -18.32 10.10 -8.97
C ASP A 273 -17.85 8.86 -9.79
N LEU A 274 -16.56 8.60 -9.78
CA LEU A 274 -16.01 7.38 -10.38
C LEU A 274 -16.13 6.22 -9.39
N ARG A 275 -16.77 5.13 -9.80
CA ARG A 275 -16.91 3.90 -8.99
C ARG A 275 -16.38 2.70 -9.73
N LEU A 276 -15.35 2.07 -9.16
CA LEU A 276 -14.69 0.91 -9.73
C LEU A 276 -14.64 -0.24 -8.73
N ALA A 277 -14.90 -1.45 -9.20
CA ALA A 277 -14.55 -2.65 -8.48
C ALA A 277 -13.05 -2.92 -8.70
N VAL A 278 -12.29 -2.97 -7.63
CA VAL A 278 -10.83 -3.11 -7.67
C VAL A 278 -10.43 -4.42 -7.00
N THR A 279 -9.48 -5.13 -7.61
CA THR A 279 -8.76 -6.24 -6.96
C THR A 279 -7.27 -5.98 -7.02
N LEU A 280 -6.55 -6.43 -5.99
CA LEU A 280 -5.08 -6.41 -5.94
C LEU A 280 -4.61 -7.71 -5.35
N ASP A 281 -3.80 -8.44 -6.08
CA ASP A 281 -3.17 -9.68 -5.66
C ASP A 281 -1.65 -9.55 -5.75
N HIS A 282 -0.95 -9.86 -4.66
CA HIS A 282 0.50 -9.85 -4.63
C HIS A 282 1.04 -11.02 -3.80
N PRO A 283 2.03 -11.80 -4.29
CA PRO A 283 2.52 -13.01 -3.60
C PRO A 283 3.26 -12.71 -2.28
N SER A 284 3.71 -11.47 -2.05
CA SER A 284 4.43 -11.09 -0.84
C SER A 284 4.20 -9.62 -0.49
N LEU A 285 3.50 -9.35 0.62
CA LEU A 285 3.31 -7.98 1.09
C LEU A 285 4.64 -7.28 1.39
N ASN A 286 5.64 -8.00 1.93
CA ASN A 286 6.95 -7.40 2.20
C ASN A 286 7.59 -6.82 0.93
N ARG A 287 7.58 -7.58 -0.18
CA ARG A 287 8.11 -7.09 -1.47
C ARG A 287 7.34 -5.90 -2.01
N LEU A 288 6.01 -5.92 -1.86
CA LEU A 288 5.19 -4.77 -2.27
C LEU A 288 5.55 -3.53 -1.45
N LEU A 289 5.71 -3.66 -0.14
CA LEU A 289 6.11 -2.55 0.75
C LEU A 289 7.49 -1.99 0.40
N GLU A 290 8.46 -2.82 0.03
CA GLU A 290 9.79 -2.37 -0.44
C GLU A 290 9.70 -1.48 -1.69
N VAL A 291 8.64 -1.63 -2.48
CA VAL A 291 8.40 -0.84 -3.69
C VAL A 291 7.63 0.44 -3.36
N VAL A 292 6.49 0.33 -2.64
CA VAL A 292 5.54 1.44 -2.46
C VAL A 292 5.79 2.27 -1.19
N ALA A 293 6.46 1.69 -0.20
CA ALA A 293 6.75 2.32 1.09
C ALA A 293 8.15 1.90 1.60
N PRO A 294 9.24 2.29 0.92
CA PRO A 294 10.60 1.77 1.19
C PRO A 294 11.11 2.10 2.59
N ASP A 295 10.57 3.14 3.22
CA ASP A 295 10.93 3.56 4.57
C ASP A 295 10.19 2.79 5.66
N TYR A 296 9.07 2.15 5.32
CA TYR A 296 8.30 1.32 6.23
C TYR A 296 8.83 -0.11 6.25
N ARG A 297 9.42 -0.52 7.36
CA ARG A 297 9.96 -1.86 7.58
C ARG A 297 9.24 -2.52 8.75
N PRO A 298 8.28 -3.41 8.51
CA PRO A 298 7.60 -4.14 9.56
C PRO A 298 8.53 -5.17 10.23
N THR A 299 8.28 -5.46 11.50
CA THR A 299 9.02 -6.49 12.25
C THR A 299 8.79 -7.89 11.70
N GLY A 300 7.64 -8.13 11.09
CA GLY A 300 7.30 -9.40 10.43
C GLY A 300 8.14 -9.67 9.19
N ARG A 301 8.99 -10.70 9.23
CA ARG A 301 9.86 -11.07 8.10
C ARG A 301 9.11 -11.63 6.90
N ASN A 302 7.98 -12.27 7.13
CA ASN A 302 7.13 -12.84 6.10
C ASN A 302 5.67 -12.57 6.47
N LEU A 303 5.14 -11.46 5.96
CA LEU A 303 3.73 -11.10 6.13
C LEU A 303 2.79 -11.93 5.24
N GLY A 304 3.37 -12.70 4.30
CA GLY A 304 2.61 -13.55 3.40
C GLY A 304 2.03 -12.83 2.18
N PRO A 305 1.15 -13.53 1.44
CA PRO A 305 0.48 -12.96 0.26
C PRO A 305 -0.54 -11.90 0.67
N LEU A 306 -0.73 -10.93 -0.23
CA LEU A 306 -1.78 -9.92 -0.15
C LEU A 306 -2.85 -10.21 -1.21
N ALA A 307 -4.11 -10.21 -0.80
CA ALA A 307 -5.26 -10.19 -1.69
C ALA A 307 -6.25 -9.14 -1.19
N VAL A 308 -6.65 -8.22 -2.06
CA VAL A 308 -7.61 -7.14 -1.74
C VAL A 308 -8.73 -7.14 -2.78
N LYS A 309 -9.96 -6.98 -2.32
CA LYS A 309 -11.13 -6.68 -3.14
C LYS A 309 -11.88 -5.52 -2.49
N ALA A 310 -12.27 -4.54 -3.29
CA ALA A 310 -13.02 -3.39 -2.78
C ALA A 310 -13.77 -2.69 -3.91
N GLY A 311 -14.84 -2.00 -3.57
CA GLY A 311 -15.39 -0.91 -4.34
C GLY A 311 -14.61 0.37 -4.05
N VAL A 312 -14.11 1.05 -5.07
CA VAL A 312 -13.38 2.31 -4.92
C VAL A 312 -14.17 3.42 -5.58
N GLY A 313 -14.61 4.39 -4.78
CA GLY A 313 -15.23 5.63 -5.22
C GLY A 313 -14.19 6.76 -5.22
N VAL A 314 -14.07 7.49 -6.33
CA VAL A 314 -13.16 8.63 -6.45
C VAL A 314 -13.95 9.88 -6.73
N LYS A 315 -13.76 10.89 -5.88
CA LYS A 315 -14.26 12.26 -6.02
C LYS A 315 -13.09 13.24 -6.06
N PRO A 316 -13.27 14.48 -6.48
CA PRO A 316 -12.17 15.45 -6.56
C PRO A 316 -11.40 15.64 -5.24
N ASP A 317 -12.10 15.54 -4.12
CA ASP A 317 -11.57 15.80 -2.77
C ASP A 317 -11.67 14.58 -1.82
N ALA A 318 -12.10 13.40 -2.32
CA ALA A 318 -12.28 12.22 -1.49
C ALA A 318 -12.11 10.91 -2.27
N ILE A 319 -11.58 9.92 -1.58
CA ILE A 319 -11.54 8.53 -2.04
C ILE A 319 -12.31 7.70 -1.01
N ALA A 320 -13.31 6.95 -1.46
CA ALA A 320 -14.03 5.98 -0.64
C ALA A 320 -13.64 4.56 -1.02
N VAL A 321 -13.53 3.70 -0.05
CA VAL A 321 -13.28 2.26 -0.20
C VAL A 321 -14.42 1.53 0.49
N ASP A 322 -15.32 0.97 -0.29
CA ASP A 322 -16.49 0.25 0.16
C ASP A 322 -16.28 -1.26 -0.01
N ASP A 323 -16.96 -2.06 0.81
CA ASP A 323 -16.92 -3.53 0.75
C ASP A 323 -15.49 -4.09 0.73
N LEU A 324 -14.57 -3.42 1.45
CA LEU A 324 -13.20 -3.88 1.57
C LEU A 324 -13.18 -5.31 2.12
N ASN A 325 -12.50 -6.18 1.41
CA ASN A 325 -12.13 -7.51 1.85
C ASN A 325 -10.66 -7.72 1.51
N ALA A 326 -9.83 -7.66 2.53
CA ALA A 326 -8.39 -7.79 2.41
C ALA A 326 -7.89 -8.99 3.19
N ARG A 327 -6.93 -9.72 2.62
CA ARG A 327 -6.21 -10.80 3.28
C ARG A 327 -4.72 -10.56 3.18
N VAL A 328 -4.04 -10.62 4.30
CA VAL A 328 -2.58 -10.51 4.41
C VAL A 328 -2.07 -11.73 5.17
N GLY A 329 -1.55 -12.71 4.46
CA GLY A 329 -1.20 -14.00 5.07
C GLY A 329 -2.40 -14.60 5.82
N PRO A 330 -2.30 -14.83 7.15
CA PRO A 330 -3.40 -15.36 7.96
C PRO A 330 -4.43 -14.30 8.38
N VAL A 331 -4.11 -13.01 8.23
CA VAL A 331 -4.97 -11.90 8.66
C VAL A 331 -5.99 -11.57 7.59
N SER A 332 -7.27 -11.53 7.97
CA SER A 332 -8.37 -11.06 7.12
C SER A 332 -8.98 -9.81 7.73
N VAL A 333 -9.19 -8.80 6.90
CA VAL A 333 -9.80 -7.51 7.28
C VAL A 333 -10.94 -7.21 6.32
N ALA A 334 -12.09 -6.82 6.85
CA ALA A 334 -13.24 -6.38 6.07
C ALA A 334 -13.78 -5.07 6.63
N GLY A 335 -14.46 -4.28 5.80
CA GLY A 335 -15.08 -3.02 6.24
C GLY A 335 -15.09 -1.94 5.18
N ASN A 336 -15.12 -0.70 5.64
CA ASN A 336 -15.15 0.48 4.79
C ASN A 336 -14.10 1.49 5.27
N ALA A 337 -13.56 2.25 4.34
CA ALA A 337 -12.63 3.34 4.64
C ALA A 337 -12.84 4.52 3.68
N SER A 338 -12.46 5.71 4.09
CA SER A 338 -12.43 6.87 3.21
C SER A 338 -11.26 7.78 3.56
N VAL A 339 -10.78 8.52 2.57
CA VAL A 339 -9.77 9.55 2.72
C VAL A 339 -10.32 10.83 2.09
N ALA A 340 -10.53 11.87 2.90
CA ALA A 340 -10.85 13.20 2.42
C ALA A 340 -9.57 14.04 2.33
N THR A 341 -9.34 14.69 1.18
CA THR A 341 -8.11 15.44 0.87
C THR A 341 -8.32 16.95 0.78
N GLY A 342 -9.58 17.42 0.88
CA GLY A 342 -9.92 18.86 0.78
C GLY A 342 -9.52 19.72 1.99
N GLY A 343 -9.02 19.12 3.07
CA GLY A 343 -8.59 19.82 4.28
C GLY A 343 -7.09 20.16 4.29
N ALA A 344 -6.65 20.82 5.37
CA ALA A 344 -5.23 21.12 5.58
C ALA A 344 -4.36 19.83 5.70
N ARG A 345 -4.97 18.74 6.10
CA ARG A 345 -4.40 17.38 6.15
C ARG A 345 -5.42 16.38 5.64
N PRO A 346 -4.97 15.27 5.03
CA PRO A 346 -5.86 14.16 4.71
C PRO A 346 -6.56 13.63 5.96
N MET A 347 -7.88 13.45 5.89
CA MET A 347 -8.69 12.85 6.95
C MET A 347 -9.05 11.42 6.57
N ILE A 348 -8.59 10.46 7.36
CA ILE A 348 -8.88 9.04 7.19
C ILE A 348 -10.03 8.66 8.11
N THR A 349 -11.09 8.08 7.55
CA THR A 349 -12.17 7.47 8.34
C THR A 349 -12.21 5.98 8.00
N ALA A 350 -12.21 5.10 9.00
CA ALA A 350 -12.25 3.66 8.77
C ALA A 350 -13.09 2.92 9.81
N ARG A 351 -13.90 1.98 9.35
CA ARG A 351 -14.63 1.01 10.17
C ARG A 351 -14.30 -0.39 9.68
N LEU A 352 -13.52 -1.12 10.48
CA LEU A 352 -12.90 -2.37 10.08
C LEU A 352 -13.28 -3.49 11.04
N SER A 353 -13.43 -4.69 10.49
CA SER A 353 -13.51 -5.93 11.25
C SER A 353 -12.37 -6.85 10.82
N ALA A 354 -11.76 -7.54 11.78
CA ALA A 354 -10.66 -8.43 11.51
C ALA A 354 -10.81 -9.79 12.21
N ASN A 355 -10.09 -10.79 11.75
CA ASN A 355 -9.91 -12.02 12.51
C ASN A 355 -8.90 -11.80 13.64
N GLU A 356 -7.79 -12.48 13.68
CA GLU A 356 -6.74 -12.25 14.66
C GLU A 356 -5.70 -11.26 14.08
N LEU A 357 -5.37 -10.23 14.87
CA LEU A 357 -4.42 -9.18 14.51
C LEU A 357 -3.13 -9.38 15.32
N PRO A 358 -2.09 -9.98 14.74
CA PRO A 358 -0.76 -10.05 15.36
C PRO A 358 -0.07 -8.68 15.23
N ALA A 359 -0.38 -7.77 16.16
CA ALA A 359 0.02 -6.36 16.10
C ALA A 359 1.55 -6.19 16.00
N GLN A 360 2.32 -7.06 16.65
CA GLN A 360 3.79 -7.02 16.58
C GLN A 360 4.35 -7.24 15.17
N LEU A 361 3.66 -7.99 14.29
CA LEU A 361 4.16 -8.25 12.93
C LEU A 361 4.13 -7.00 12.05
N PHE A 362 3.20 -6.10 12.33
CA PHE A 362 2.99 -4.85 11.59
C PHE A 362 3.63 -3.63 12.27
N ALA A 363 4.19 -3.82 13.49
CA ALA A 363 4.94 -2.74 14.12
C ALA A 363 6.16 -2.40 13.25
N PRO A 364 6.50 -1.11 13.06
CA PRO A 364 7.73 -0.74 12.38
C PRO A 364 8.92 -1.25 13.19
N LEU A 365 9.96 -1.72 12.49
CA LEU A 365 11.26 -1.99 13.12
C LEU A 365 11.81 -0.64 13.60
N VAL A 366 11.63 -0.37 14.88
CA VAL A 366 12.34 0.71 15.55
C VAL A 366 13.76 0.18 15.84
N GLY A 367 14.73 0.64 15.04
CA GLY A 367 16.17 0.40 15.16
C GLY A 367 16.63 -0.97 15.69
N GLY A 368 17.17 -1.72 14.77
CA GLY A 368 17.61 -3.10 14.91
C GLY A 368 18.33 -3.51 16.19
N THR A 369 17.64 -4.20 17.05
CA THR A 369 18.22 -5.31 17.79
C THR A 369 17.31 -6.52 17.62
N LYS A 370 17.79 -7.46 16.82
CA LYS A 370 17.27 -8.81 16.67
C LYS A 370 17.07 -9.43 18.05
N PRO A 371 15.86 -9.88 18.45
CA PRO A 371 15.76 -10.75 19.60
C PRO A 371 16.60 -11.99 19.30
N ALA A 372 17.59 -12.28 20.11
CA ALA A 372 18.33 -13.53 20.01
C ALA A 372 17.31 -14.67 20.18
N PRO A 373 17.32 -15.71 19.32
CA PRO A 373 16.47 -16.86 19.53
C PRO A 373 16.79 -17.46 20.90
N ALA A 374 15.77 -17.65 21.72
CA ALA A 374 15.89 -18.36 22.98
C ALA A 374 16.41 -19.77 22.64
N GLN A 375 17.70 -19.99 22.85
CA GLN A 375 18.29 -21.32 22.82
C GLN A 375 17.70 -22.09 23.99
N ARG A 376 16.89 -23.11 23.66
CA ARG A 376 16.60 -24.17 24.61
C ARG A 376 17.92 -24.79 25.03
N SER A 377 18.41 -24.45 26.21
CA SER A 377 19.53 -25.13 26.82
C SER A 377 19.05 -26.52 27.22
N THR A 378 19.45 -27.54 26.46
CA THR A 378 19.53 -28.89 26.96
C THR A 378 20.62 -28.93 28.03
N ALA A 379 20.23 -29.25 29.26
CA ALA A 379 21.12 -29.38 30.37
C ALA A 379 22.18 -30.45 30.07
N ALA A 380 23.46 -30.04 30.00
CA ALA A 380 24.60 -30.93 30.22
C ALA A 380 25.42 -30.34 31.36
N SER A 381 25.55 -31.10 32.40
CA SER A 381 26.36 -30.90 33.59
C SER A 381 27.85 -30.69 33.26
N GLY A 382 28.45 -29.58 33.73
CA GLY A 382 29.89 -29.38 33.64
C GLY A 382 30.25 -27.93 33.96
N GLY A 383 30.77 -27.67 35.15
CA GLY A 383 31.13 -26.35 35.63
C GLY A 383 32.28 -25.70 34.83
N ALA A 384 32.02 -24.47 34.40
CA ALA A 384 33.03 -23.44 34.17
C ALA A 384 32.29 -22.11 34.16
N SER A 385 32.77 -21.15 34.93
CA SER A 385 32.27 -19.79 35.03
C SER A 385 32.21 -19.13 33.66
N ALA A 386 30.99 -18.87 33.16
CA ALA A 386 30.82 -18.07 31.96
C ALA A 386 31.07 -16.57 32.27
N PRO A 387 31.77 -15.84 31.40
CA PRO A 387 31.95 -14.41 31.58
C PRO A 387 30.60 -13.71 31.50
N ALA A 388 30.35 -12.76 32.40
CA ALA A 388 29.17 -11.92 32.44
C ALA A 388 28.97 -11.26 31.07
N ALA A 389 27.81 -11.54 30.42
CA ALA A 389 27.40 -10.88 29.21
C ALA A 389 27.34 -9.35 29.48
N ALA A 390 28.07 -8.58 28.68
CA ALA A 390 28.07 -7.13 28.71
C ALA A 390 26.63 -6.61 28.64
N GLY A 391 26.24 -5.81 29.66
CA GLY A 391 24.88 -5.32 29.85
C GLY A 391 24.40 -4.41 28.75
N GLY A 392 23.73 -5.00 27.77
CA GLY A 392 22.87 -4.28 26.84
C GLY A 392 21.57 -3.93 27.53
N SER A 393 21.16 -2.67 27.53
CA SER A 393 19.87 -2.22 28.05
C SER A 393 18.75 -3.04 27.36
N ARG A 394 17.79 -3.53 28.16
CA ARG A 394 16.62 -4.29 27.66
C ARG A 394 15.72 -3.42 26.80
N TRP A 395 15.80 -2.10 26.94
CA TRP A 395 14.99 -1.10 26.25
C TRP A 395 15.80 -0.40 25.16
N SER A 396 15.21 -0.23 23.99
CA SER A 396 15.85 0.49 22.88
C SER A 396 16.08 1.96 23.22
N ARG A 397 17.28 2.47 22.88
CA ARG A 397 17.64 3.90 23.00
C ARG A 397 17.49 4.66 21.69
N GLU A 398 17.03 3.98 20.62
CA GLU A 398 16.80 4.62 19.34
C GLU A 398 15.61 5.57 19.40
N LYS A 399 15.70 6.67 18.66
CA LYS A 399 14.63 7.65 18.59
C LYS A 399 13.39 7.05 17.92
N LEU A 400 12.25 7.24 18.58
CA LEU A 400 10.94 6.95 18.01
C LEU A 400 10.60 8.02 16.96
N ASP A 401 10.39 7.61 15.72
CA ASP A 401 9.89 8.50 14.68
C ASP A 401 8.36 8.61 14.81
N VAL A 402 7.91 9.77 15.26
CA VAL A 402 6.49 10.11 15.42
C VAL A 402 6.01 11.15 14.41
N SER A 403 6.83 11.47 13.40
CA SER A 403 6.52 12.49 12.38
C SER A 403 5.25 12.16 11.60
N GLY A 404 5.00 10.89 11.32
CA GLY A 404 3.81 10.40 10.64
C GLY A 404 2.50 10.74 11.36
N LEU A 405 2.51 10.90 12.68
CA LEU A 405 1.32 11.29 13.45
C LEU A 405 0.81 12.72 13.13
N LYS A 406 1.66 13.56 12.54
CA LYS A 406 1.31 14.93 12.15
C LYS A 406 0.89 15.07 10.70
N SER A 407 1.06 14.04 9.88
CA SER A 407 0.83 14.09 8.44
C SER A 407 -0.62 13.85 8.04
N VAL A 408 -1.41 13.21 8.89
CA VAL A 408 -2.81 12.85 8.63
C VAL A 408 -3.66 13.04 9.88
N ASP A 409 -4.96 13.24 9.69
CA ASP A 409 -5.96 13.10 10.73
C ASP A 409 -6.72 11.78 10.53
N ALA A 410 -7.24 11.16 11.59
CA ALA A 410 -7.94 9.88 11.48
C ALA A 410 -9.06 9.70 12.51
N ASP A 411 -10.11 8.99 12.12
CA ASP A 411 -11.16 8.40 12.97
C ASP A 411 -11.31 6.92 12.60
N VAL A 412 -10.87 6.03 13.47
CA VAL A 412 -10.78 4.61 13.17
C VAL A 412 -11.48 3.78 14.23
N GLN A 413 -12.34 2.88 13.78
CA GLN A 413 -13.00 1.87 14.61
C GLN A 413 -12.61 0.49 14.09
N ILE A 414 -12.09 -0.36 14.96
CA ILE A 414 -11.69 -1.73 14.64
C ILE A 414 -12.32 -2.69 15.63
N SER A 415 -12.98 -3.71 15.12
CA SER A 415 -13.35 -4.91 15.89
C SER A 415 -12.52 -6.09 15.39
N ALA A 416 -12.11 -6.99 16.27
CA ALA A 416 -11.39 -8.18 15.89
C ALA A 416 -11.78 -9.39 16.74
N LYS A 417 -11.47 -10.62 16.27
CA LYS A 417 -11.61 -11.82 17.13
C LYS A 417 -10.57 -11.81 18.24
N ALA A 418 -9.35 -11.36 17.93
CA ALA A 418 -8.29 -11.13 18.91
C ALA A 418 -7.27 -10.12 18.40
N VAL A 419 -6.63 -9.40 19.32
CA VAL A 419 -5.37 -8.69 19.12
C VAL A 419 -4.27 -9.44 19.88
N LEU A 420 -3.19 -9.76 19.18
CA LEU A 420 -2.05 -10.48 19.72
C LEU A 420 -0.85 -9.54 19.79
N TYR A 421 -0.28 -9.41 20.98
CA TYR A 421 0.99 -8.73 21.20
C TYR A 421 1.75 -9.53 22.26
N GLU A 422 2.49 -10.52 21.81
CA GLU A 422 3.12 -11.52 22.70
C GLU A 422 3.87 -10.90 23.88
N PRO A 423 3.63 -11.38 25.10
CA PRO A 423 2.80 -12.54 25.46
C PRO A 423 1.30 -12.23 25.65
N TYR A 424 0.82 -11.05 25.36
CA TYR A 424 -0.54 -10.59 25.62
C TYR A 424 -1.51 -10.94 24.48
N ARG A 425 -2.72 -11.35 24.87
CA ARG A 425 -3.85 -11.58 23.97
C ARG A 425 -5.09 -10.90 24.52
N VAL A 426 -5.72 -10.06 23.71
CA VAL A 426 -7.04 -9.47 23.99
C VAL A 426 -8.05 -10.11 23.04
N ASP A 427 -9.02 -10.80 23.58
CA ASP A 427 -10.08 -11.45 22.80
C ASP A 427 -11.26 -10.50 22.60
N ASN A 428 -11.85 -10.55 21.40
CA ASN A 428 -12.98 -9.72 20.96
C ASN A 428 -12.79 -8.23 21.26
N PRO A 429 -11.65 -7.63 20.88
CA PRO A 429 -11.40 -6.23 21.13
C PRO A 429 -12.28 -5.34 20.26
N GLU A 430 -12.78 -4.26 20.87
CA GLU A 430 -13.32 -3.08 20.21
C GLU A 430 -12.34 -1.94 20.43
N ILE A 431 -11.83 -1.37 19.35
CA ILE A 431 -10.83 -0.30 19.35
C ILE A 431 -11.43 0.92 18.68
N ILE A 432 -11.44 2.05 19.38
CA ILE A 432 -11.87 3.34 18.87
C ILE A 432 -10.75 4.34 19.09
N LEU A 433 -10.20 4.87 18.01
CA LEU A 433 -9.12 5.83 18.07
C LEU A 433 -9.36 7.03 17.15
N THR A 434 -8.85 8.18 17.55
CA THR A 434 -8.80 9.38 16.71
C THR A 434 -7.38 9.95 16.72
N LEU A 435 -6.94 10.43 15.56
CA LEU A 435 -5.68 11.15 15.39
C LEU A 435 -6.00 12.54 14.87
N ASN A 436 -5.52 13.56 15.56
CA ASN A 436 -5.70 14.93 15.15
C ASN A 436 -4.42 15.72 15.41
N ASN A 437 -3.77 16.20 14.36
CA ASN A 437 -2.57 17.05 14.44
C ASN A 437 -1.49 16.53 15.40
N GLY A 438 -1.16 15.24 15.32
CA GLY A 438 -0.14 14.61 16.16
C GLY A 438 -0.62 14.19 17.56
N ARG A 439 -1.91 14.39 17.88
CA ARG A 439 -2.54 13.86 19.07
C ARG A 439 -3.35 12.61 18.72
N LEU A 440 -2.89 11.47 19.20
CA LEU A 440 -3.59 10.19 19.11
C LEU A 440 -4.37 9.94 20.40
N ASP A 441 -5.68 9.85 20.31
CA ASP A 441 -6.55 9.47 21.40
C ASP A 441 -7.10 8.05 21.14
N LEU A 442 -6.63 7.06 21.88
CA LEU A 442 -7.29 5.76 22.01
C LEU A 442 -8.46 5.93 22.98
N LYS A 443 -9.63 6.22 22.45
CA LYS A 443 -10.84 6.48 23.27
C LYS A 443 -11.29 5.25 23.99
N ARG A 444 -11.07 4.08 23.38
CA ARG A 444 -11.43 2.79 23.96
C ARG A 444 -10.66 1.67 23.28
N MET A 445 -10.13 0.76 24.08
CA MET A 445 -9.78 -0.59 23.68
C MET A 445 -10.35 -1.52 24.73
N ALA A 446 -11.48 -2.15 24.43
CA ALA A 446 -12.19 -3.03 25.37
C ALA A 446 -12.31 -4.43 24.80
N GLY A 447 -12.21 -5.45 25.67
CA GLY A 447 -12.27 -6.84 25.27
C GLY A 447 -12.15 -7.78 26.47
N LYS A 448 -11.59 -8.99 26.23
CA LYS A 448 -11.30 -9.94 27.30
C LYS A 448 -9.79 -10.22 27.35
N MET A 449 -9.22 -10.19 28.54
CA MET A 449 -7.82 -10.52 28.79
C MET A 449 -7.72 -11.45 29.99
N PHE A 450 -6.95 -12.52 29.89
CA PHE A 450 -6.79 -13.55 30.93
C PHE A 450 -8.13 -14.15 31.41
N GLY A 451 -9.17 -14.15 30.56
CA GLY A 451 -10.50 -14.64 30.87
C GLY A 451 -11.44 -13.65 31.55
N GLY A 452 -10.96 -12.47 31.93
CA GLY A 452 -11.75 -11.37 32.49
C GLY A 452 -11.98 -10.21 31.53
N GLY A 453 -12.65 -9.17 31.99
CA GLY A 453 -12.84 -7.92 31.24
C GLY A 453 -11.55 -7.12 31.16
N PHE A 454 -11.31 -6.48 30.03
CA PHE A 454 -10.20 -5.56 29.79
C PHE A 454 -10.73 -4.28 29.18
N ASP A 455 -10.32 -3.14 29.71
CA ASP A 455 -10.60 -1.81 29.16
C ASP A 455 -9.35 -0.93 29.28
N MET A 456 -9.02 -0.21 28.24
CA MET A 456 -7.88 0.68 28.18
C MET A 456 -8.20 1.93 27.37
N THR A 457 -7.78 3.07 27.90
CA THR A 457 -7.71 4.34 27.16
C THR A 457 -6.27 4.84 27.14
N ALA A 458 -5.90 5.55 26.10
CA ALA A 458 -4.59 6.15 25.99
C ALA A 458 -4.63 7.48 25.21
N VAL A 459 -3.76 8.40 25.57
CA VAL A 459 -3.50 9.62 24.84
C VAL A 459 -2.01 9.70 24.55
N ALA A 460 -1.66 9.84 23.27
CA ALA A 460 -0.28 10.06 22.86
C ALA A 460 -0.18 11.38 22.10
N VAL A 461 0.72 12.26 22.52
CA VAL A 461 0.94 13.58 21.92
C VAL A 461 2.38 13.67 21.42
N ALA A 462 2.52 13.81 20.10
CA ALA A 462 3.78 13.99 19.43
C ALA A 462 4.10 15.49 19.27
N THR A 463 4.94 16.01 20.19
CA THR A 463 5.55 17.34 20.06
C THR A 463 7.02 17.18 19.66
N ASP A 464 7.95 17.79 20.39
CA ASP A 464 9.39 17.49 20.27
C ASP A 464 9.74 16.17 20.95
N LYS A 465 8.89 15.73 21.88
CA LYS A 465 8.93 14.44 22.57
C LYS A 465 7.57 13.78 22.48
N LEU A 466 7.54 12.47 22.57
CA LEU A 466 6.30 11.71 22.71
C LEU A 466 5.88 11.73 24.19
N THR A 467 4.68 12.23 24.47
CA THR A 467 4.04 12.11 25.78
C THR A 467 2.91 11.11 25.68
N VAL A 468 2.87 10.13 26.58
CA VAL A 468 1.84 9.07 26.60
C VAL A 468 1.20 9.02 27.98
N GLU A 469 -0.12 9.02 28.00
CA GLU A 469 -0.95 8.80 29.19
C GLU A 469 -1.83 7.58 28.93
N THR A 470 -1.92 6.67 29.90
CA THR A 470 -2.75 5.47 29.79
C THR A 470 -3.56 5.25 31.05
N ALA A 471 -4.80 4.80 30.88
CA ALA A 471 -5.60 4.23 31.96
C ALA A 471 -6.03 2.81 31.55
N THR A 472 -5.75 1.84 32.43
CA THR A 472 -6.03 0.43 32.16
C THR A 472 -6.85 -0.17 33.30
N LYS A 473 -7.81 -1.01 32.95
CA LYS A 473 -8.66 -1.74 33.88
C LYS A 473 -8.78 -3.21 33.44
N VAL A 474 -8.51 -4.12 34.36
CA VAL A 474 -8.73 -5.55 34.19
C VAL A 474 -9.65 -6.01 35.32
N GLU A 475 -10.75 -6.69 35.01
CA GLU A 475 -11.75 -7.11 35.98
C GLU A 475 -12.03 -8.60 35.87
N ASN A 476 -12.10 -9.26 37.01
CA ASN A 476 -12.47 -10.67 37.13
C ASN A 476 -11.63 -11.59 36.23
N ALA A 477 -10.36 -11.26 36.06
CA ALA A 477 -9.42 -12.06 35.28
C ALA A 477 -8.83 -13.18 36.14
N ASN A 478 -8.32 -14.22 35.49
CA ASN A 478 -7.65 -15.31 36.19
C ASN A 478 -6.15 -15.03 36.27
N ILE A 479 -5.63 -14.86 37.51
CA ILE A 479 -4.21 -14.52 37.75
C ILE A 479 -3.28 -15.64 37.30
N LYS A 480 -3.66 -16.91 37.39
CA LYS A 480 -2.89 -18.04 36.89
C LYS A 480 -2.64 -17.91 35.40
N LYS A 481 -3.68 -17.59 34.62
CA LYS A 481 -3.54 -17.33 33.18
C LYS A 481 -2.62 -16.15 32.92
N ALA A 482 -2.74 -15.08 33.69
CA ALA A 482 -1.89 -13.89 33.57
C ALA A 482 -0.41 -14.23 33.78
N ILE A 483 -0.08 -14.88 34.90
CA ILE A 483 1.32 -15.23 35.24
C ILE A 483 1.87 -16.29 34.28
N LEU A 484 1.08 -17.30 33.93
CA LEU A 484 1.50 -18.35 33.02
C LEU A 484 1.84 -17.80 31.62
N GLN A 485 1.02 -16.89 31.11
CA GLN A 485 1.25 -16.26 29.78
C GLN A 485 2.42 -15.26 29.80
N THR A 486 2.59 -14.50 30.90
CA THR A 486 3.60 -13.42 30.94
C THR A 486 4.96 -13.87 31.47
N ALA A 487 4.98 -14.78 32.44
CA ALA A 487 6.19 -15.25 33.11
C ALA A 487 6.47 -16.76 32.94
N GLY A 488 5.57 -17.53 32.36
CA GLY A 488 5.73 -18.98 32.17
C GLY A 488 5.69 -19.78 33.48
N MET A 489 5.21 -19.19 34.58
CA MET A 489 5.21 -19.78 35.91
C MET A 489 3.79 -20.12 36.37
N ASP A 490 3.61 -21.26 37.02
CA ASP A 490 2.37 -21.65 37.70
C ASP A 490 2.51 -21.45 39.21
N VAL A 491 2.51 -20.21 39.65
CA VAL A 491 2.80 -19.84 41.05
C VAL A 491 1.58 -19.36 41.83
N ALA A 492 0.49 -18.99 41.16
CA ALA A 492 -0.71 -18.53 41.84
C ALA A 492 -1.98 -18.79 41.02
N ASP A 493 -3.12 -18.89 41.69
CA ASP A 493 -4.46 -18.87 41.11
C ASP A 493 -5.35 -17.87 41.89
N GLY A 494 -6.49 -17.47 41.33
CA GLY A 494 -7.45 -16.55 41.95
C GLY A 494 -8.02 -15.55 40.94
N THR A 495 -8.96 -14.73 41.45
CA THR A 495 -9.65 -13.69 40.67
C THR A 495 -8.91 -12.38 40.78
N LEU A 496 -8.35 -11.93 39.65
CA LEU A 496 -7.55 -10.71 39.51
C LEU A 496 -8.40 -9.51 39.13
N ASN A 497 -8.27 -8.43 39.88
CA ASN A 497 -8.68 -7.07 39.49
C ASN A 497 -7.46 -6.15 39.51
N PHE A 498 -7.28 -5.40 38.44
CA PHE A 498 -6.13 -4.51 38.28
C PHE A 498 -6.57 -3.20 37.64
N THR A 499 -6.06 -2.08 38.17
CA THR A 499 -6.25 -0.76 37.56
C THR A 499 -4.90 -0.03 37.54
N SER A 500 -4.66 0.73 36.50
CA SER A 500 -3.48 1.59 36.45
C SER A 500 -3.75 2.89 35.71
N ASN A 501 -3.09 3.97 36.16
CA ASN A 501 -3.01 5.26 35.47
C ASN A 501 -1.54 5.64 35.39
N MET A 502 -1.02 5.66 34.16
CA MET A 502 0.39 5.88 33.90
C MET A 502 0.59 7.06 32.95
N LYS A 503 1.65 7.81 33.16
CA LYS A 503 2.09 8.90 32.30
C LYS A 503 3.58 8.82 32.09
N THR A 504 4.03 9.04 30.86
CA THR A 504 5.45 9.07 30.53
C THR A 504 5.74 10.04 29.40
N THR A 505 7.01 10.42 29.25
CA THR A 505 7.47 11.24 28.14
C THR A 505 8.89 10.85 27.75
N GLY A 506 9.18 10.79 26.45
CA GLY A 506 10.49 10.37 25.99
C GLY A 506 10.67 10.46 24.48
N LEU A 507 11.90 10.21 24.03
CA LEU A 507 12.28 10.11 22.62
C LEU A 507 12.60 8.67 22.21
N SER A 508 12.76 7.76 23.18
CA SER A 508 13.09 6.35 22.98
C SER A 508 12.28 5.48 23.95
N GLU A 509 12.24 4.17 23.74
CA GLU A 509 11.65 3.23 24.72
C GLU A 509 12.28 3.38 26.09
N TYR A 510 13.61 3.46 26.14
CA TYR A 510 14.35 3.66 27.38
C TYR A 510 13.90 4.92 28.13
N ASP A 511 13.75 6.05 27.41
CA ASP A 511 13.28 7.30 28.01
C ASP A 511 11.84 7.17 28.55
N LEU A 512 10.95 6.51 27.79
CA LEU A 512 9.57 6.28 28.20
C LEU A 512 9.50 5.44 29.48
N ILE A 513 10.30 4.40 29.59
CA ILE A 513 10.35 3.59 30.82
C ILE A 513 10.98 4.36 31.96
N ARG A 514 12.11 5.05 31.74
CA ARG A 514 12.80 5.81 32.76
C ARG A 514 11.98 6.98 33.31
N ASN A 515 11.12 7.56 32.52
CA ASN A 515 10.27 8.69 32.90
C ASN A 515 8.84 8.26 33.25
N LEU A 516 8.59 6.96 33.49
CA LEU A 516 7.28 6.44 33.83
C LEU A 516 6.86 6.92 35.21
N ASN A 517 5.69 7.54 35.30
CA ASN A 517 5.06 8.00 36.54
C ASN A 517 3.62 7.54 36.57
N GLY A 518 3.08 7.26 37.76
CA GLY A 518 1.70 6.89 37.90
C GLY A 518 1.40 6.00 39.10
N THR A 519 0.22 5.41 39.08
CA THR A 519 -0.27 4.52 40.14
C THR A 519 -0.93 3.29 39.54
N ALA A 520 -0.86 2.18 40.27
CA ALA A 520 -1.61 0.98 39.97
C ALA A 520 -2.14 0.35 41.26
N ASN A 521 -3.31 -0.30 41.16
CA ASN A 521 -3.90 -1.08 42.23
C ASN A 521 -4.08 -2.52 41.75
N LEU A 522 -3.70 -3.43 42.62
CA LEU A 522 -3.85 -4.87 42.42
C LEU A 522 -4.73 -5.45 43.52
N ALA A 523 -5.69 -6.26 43.14
CA ALA A 523 -6.47 -7.07 44.06
C ALA A 523 -6.67 -8.48 43.49
N VAL A 524 -6.34 -9.50 44.25
CA VAL A 524 -6.64 -10.89 43.93
C VAL A 524 -7.45 -11.47 45.07
N THR A 525 -8.60 -12.08 44.77
CA THR A 525 -9.49 -12.71 45.76
C THR A 525 -9.54 -14.20 45.52
N ASP A 526 -9.85 -14.93 46.62
CA ASP A 526 -10.06 -16.39 46.61
C ASP A 526 -8.90 -17.13 45.93
N GLY A 527 -7.67 -16.80 46.33
CA GLY A 527 -6.50 -17.23 45.66
C GLY A 527 -5.76 -18.39 46.29
N LEU A 528 -4.82 -18.93 45.50
CA LEU A 528 -3.89 -19.98 45.87
C LEU A 528 -2.49 -19.59 45.48
N VAL A 529 -1.50 -19.68 46.36
CA VAL A 529 -0.08 -19.55 46.03
C VAL A 529 0.57 -20.91 46.16
N ASN A 530 1.28 -21.30 45.11
CA ASN A 530 2.06 -22.55 45.04
C ASN A 530 3.48 -22.32 45.56
N GLY A 531 4.06 -23.35 46.17
CA GLY A 531 5.48 -23.34 46.63
C GLY A 531 5.66 -22.99 48.09
N PHE A 532 4.57 -22.68 48.82
CA PHE A 532 4.60 -22.36 50.25
C PHE A 532 3.33 -22.81 50.93
N ASP A 533 3.44 -23.58 52.03
CA ASP A 533 2.28 -24.05 52.83
C ASP A 533 2.26 -23.41 54.21
N LEU A 534 1.52 -22.31 54.32
CA LEU A 534 1.42 -21.55 55.57
C LEU A 534 0.57 -22.30 56.61
N ASP A 535 -0.43 -23.09 56.16
CA ASP A 535 -1.27 -23.89 57.04
C ASP A 535 -0.42 -25.01 57.68
N ALA A 536 0.31 -25.77 56.87
CA ALA A 536 1.19 -26.84 57.37
C ALA A 536 2.33 -26.28 58.28
N LEU A 537 2.84 -25.11 58.00
CA LEU A 537 3.84 -24.43 58.84
C LEU A 537 3.18 -24.06 60.19
N SER A 538 2.00 -23.47 60.18
CA SER A 538 1.26 -23.10 61.39
C SER A 538 0.92 -24.31 62.24
N ASP A 539 0.46 -25.42 61.65
CA ASP A 539 0.09 -26.64 62.37
C ASP A 539 1.30 -27.34 63.01
N ARG A 540 2.46 -27.33 62.34
CA ARG A 540 3.73 -27.86 62.84
C ARG A 540 4.27 -27.05 64.02
N LEU A 541 4.15 -25.72 63.98
CA LEU A 541 4.58 -24.82 65.05
C LEU A 541 3.65 -24.86 66.27
N ASN A 542 2.37 -25.25 66.09
CA ASN A 542 1.40 -25.47 67.20
C ASN A 542 1.65 -26.78 67.95
N ASN A 543 2.45 -27.72 67.43
CA ASN A 543 2.82 -28.99 68.07
C ASN A 543 4.29 -28.99 68.47
N PRO A 544 4.68 -28.47 69.64
CA PRO A 544 6.07 -28.26 70.04
C PRO A 544 6.74 -29.57 70.50
N VAL A 545 7.10 -30.44 69.56
CA VAL A 545 7.81 -31.72 69.89
C VAL A 545 9.37 -31.55 69.81
N ASN A 546 9.88 -30.45 69.21
CA ASN A 546 11.35 -30.21 69.22
C ASN A 546 11.74 -28.76 68.79
N VAL A 547 12.20 -27.96 69.71
CA VAL A 547 12.71 -26.60 69.44
C VAL A 547 14.03 -26.60 68.65
N ALA A 548 14.82 -27.67 68.66
CA ALA A 548 16.03 -27.82 67.87
C ALA A 548 15.82 -28.01 66.35
N GLY A 549 14.60 -28.38 65.95
CA GLY A 549 14.20 -28.54 64.55
C GLY A 549 13.63 -27.30 63.88
N LEU A 550 13.38 -26.20 64.60
CA LEU A 550 12.72 -25.00 64.09
C LEU A 550 13.39 -24.38 62.86
N LEU A 551 14.72 -24.35 62.83
CA LEU A 551 15.48 -23.78 61.71
C LEU A 551 15.42 -24.68 60.46
N SER A 552 15.45 -26.01 60.64
CA SER A 552 15.31 -26.96 59.57
C SER A 552 13.86 -27.06 59.06
N LEU A 553 12.85 -26.83 59.95
CA LEU A 553 11.44 -26.77 59.58
C LEU A 553 11.09 -25.53 58.77
N VAL A 554 11.72 -24.39 59.05
CA VAL A 554 11.52 -23.18 58.25
C VAL A 554 12.12 -23.38 56.86
N THR A 555 13.28 -24.00 56.73
CA THR A 555 13.91 -24.25 55.41
C THR A 555 13.27 -25.41 54.62
N GLN A 556 12.76 -26.47 55.28
CA GLN A 556 12.09 -27.60 54.62
C GLN A 556 10.57 -27.41 54.45
N GLY A 557 9.93 -26.63 55.34
CA GLY A 557 8.50 -26.32 55.24
C GLY A 557 8.15 -25.19 54.26
N ILE A 558 9.17 -24.47 53.78
CA ILE A 558 9.03 -23.36 52.84
C ILE A 558 9.11 -23.87 51.39
N SER A 559 9.62 -25.06 51.12
CA SER A 559 9.73 -25.63 49.75
C SER A 559 8.62 -26.66 49.50
N GLY A 560 7.65 -26.28 48.70
CA GLY A 560 6.52 -27.12 48.27
C GLY A 560 5.25 -26.92 49.13
N GLY A 561 4.10 -27.21 48.53
CA GLY A 561 2.77 -27.01 49.15
C GLY A 561 2.02 -25.83 48.54
N GLN A 562 0.87 -25.54 49.14
CA GLN A 562 -0.04 -24.51 48.64
C GLN A 562 -0.64 -23.71 49.82
N THR A 563 -0.62 -22.39 49.71
CA THR A 563 -1.32 -21.51 50.66
C THR A 563 -2.59 -20.91 50.03
N ARG A 564 -3.73 -21.18 50.63
CA ARG A 564 -4.98 -20.47 50.26
C ARG A 564 -5.03 -19.13 50.96
N PHE A 565 -5.34 -18.07 50.18
CA PHE A 565 -5.52 -16.73 50.71
C PHE A 565 -6.90 -16.18 50.32
N GLN A 566 -7.48 -15.33 51.16
CA GLN A 566 -8.72 -14.64 50.88
C GLN A 566 -8.52 -13.42 50.01
N ASP A 567 -7.47 -12.64 50.33
CA ASP A 567 -7.13 -11.41 49.67
C ASP A 567 -5.61 -11.26 49.49
N LEU A 568 -5.23 -10.80 48.31
CA LEU A 568 -3.93 -10.15 48.02
C LEU A 568 -4.23 -8.76 47.47
N LYS A 569 -3.87 -7.70 48.19
CA LYS A 569 -4.14 -6.32 47.77
C LYS A 569 -2.88 -5.48 47.96
N GLY A 570 -2.68 -4.53 47.04
CA GLY A 570 -1.59 -3.58 47.13
C GLY A 570 -1.70 -2.44 46.16
N THR A 571 -1.09 -1.33 46.51
CA THR A 571 -0.94 -0.16 45.65
C THR A 571 0.51 -0.04 45.21
N PHE A 572 0.69 0.41 43.97
CA PHE A 572 2.00 0.61 43.37
C PHE A 572 2.08 2.06 42.89
N ARG A 573 3.19 2.69 43.18
CA ARG A 573 3.50 4.03 42.68
C ARG A 573 4.76 3.98 41.83
N ALA A 574 4.64 4.42 40.61
CA ALA A 574 5.77 4.64 39.71
C ALA A 574 6.23 6.11 39.82
N THR A 575 7.53 6.32 40.00
CA THR A 575 8.14 7.63 40.00
C THR A 575 9.46 7.55 39.24
N ASN A 576 9.53 8.21 38.07
CA ASN A 576 10.70 8.19 37.19
C ASN A 576 11.23 6.76 36.93
N GLY A 577 10.32 5.86 36.52
CA GLY A 577 10.65 4.47 36.17
C GLY A 577 10.89 3.54 37.35
N VAL A 578 10.84 4.03 38.56
CA VAL A 578 10.96 3.23 39.78
C VAL A 578 9.58 2.98 40.37
N VAL A 579 9.19 1.72 40.47
CA VAL A 579 7.91 1.28 41.03
C VAL A 579 8.10 0.84 42.46
N GLU A 580 7.32 1.39 43.37
CA GLU A 580 7.36 1.10 44.80
C GLU A 580 5.97 0.65 45.29
N THR A 581 5.99 -0.29 46.24
CA THR A 581 4.82 -0.67 47.05
C THR A 581 5.22 -0.80 48.50
N ASN A 582 4.35 -0.35 49.41
CA ASN A 582 4.56 -0.45 50.87
C ASN A 582 3.39 -1.11 51.59
N ASP A 583 2.35 -1.52 50.86
CA ASP A 583 1.10 -2.04 51.38
C ASP A 583 0.64 -3.34 50.69
N LEU A 584 1.54 -4.00 49.96
CA LEU A 584 1.18 -5.28 49.31
C LEU A 584 0.96 -6.33 50.39
N LYS A 585 -0.30 -6.69 50.63
CA LYS A 585 -0.72 -7.56 51.73
C LYS A 585 -1.44 -8.78 51.23
N VAL A 586 -0.97 -9.93 51.67
CA VAL A 586 -1.68 -11.22 51.55
C VAL A 586 -2.37 -11.50 52.86
N THR A 587 -3.66 -11.91 52.81
CA THR A 587 -4.42 -12.32 53.97
C THR A 587 -4.86 -13.77 53.79
N ALA A 588 -4.36 -14.66 54.62
CA ALA A 588 -4.71 -16.08 54.65
C ALA A 588 -5.26 -16.44 56.05
N LYS A 589 -5.89 -17.61 56.15
CA LYS A 589 -6.47 -18.13 57.40
C LYS A 589 -5.40 -18.28 58.51
N SER A 590 -4.18 -18.64 58.11
CA SER A 590 -3.06 -18.99 59.00
C SER A 590 -2.13 -17.82 59.28
N GLY A 591 -2.29 -16.70 58.55
CA GLY A 591 -1.44 -15.55 58.73
C GLY A 591 -1.64 -14.48 57.69
N THR A 592 -0.85 -13.40 57.87
CA THR A 592 -0.78 -12.31 56.89
C THR A 592 0.68 -12.09 56.49
N ALA A 593 0.90 -11.68 55.23
CA ALA A 593 2.22 -11.24 54.76
C ALA A 593 2.09 -9.82 54.22
N THR A 594 2.92 -8.91 54.72
CA THR A 594 2.99 -7.54 54.20
C THR A 594 4.36 -7.33 53.55
N THR A 595 4.34 -6.88 52.31
CA THR A 595 5.54 -6.74 51.48
C THR A 595 5.76 -5.26 51.13
N VAL A 596 7.01 -4.81 51.33
CA VAL A 596 7.53 -3.55 50.84
C VAL A 596 8.56 -3.87 49.77
N ALA A 597 8.37 -3.32 48.57
CA ALA A 597 9.27 -3.61 47.46
C ALA A 597 9.47 -2.38 46.58
N LYS A 598 10.63 -2.37 45.91
CA LYS A 598 11.05 -1.35 44.97
C LYS A 598 11.65 -2.02 43.75
N ALA A 599 11.21 -1.64 42.56
CA ALA A 599 11.69 -2.15 41.28
C ALA A 599 12.08 -0.99 40.36
N ASP A 600 13.31 -0.97 39.87
CA ASP A 600 13.78 -0.09 38.81
C ASP A 600 13.54 -0.77 37.48
N LEU A 601 12.58 -0.24 36.70
CA LEU A 601 12.17 -0.81 35.43
C LEU A 601 13.19 -0.54 34.31
N ALA A 602 13.96 0.54 34.41
CA ALA A 602 14.98 0.89 33.43
C ALA A 602 16.19 -0.02 33.52
N ASP A 603 16.64 -0.30 34.74
CA ASP A 603 17.81 -1.13 35.04
C ASP A 603 17.45 -2.58 35.34
N TRP A 604 16.13 -2.90 35.45
CA TRP A 604 15.59 -4.23 35.72
C TRP A 604 16.14 -4.83 37.05
N LYS A 605 16.12 -4.00 38.09
CA LYS A 605 16.55 -4.37 39.44
C LYS A 605 15.40 -4.29 40.41
N MET A 606 15.31 -5.25 41.32
CA MET A 606 14.26 -5.27 42.35
C MET A 606 14.86 -5.61 43.69
N ASN A 607 14.36 -4.99 44.75
CA ASN A 607 14.63 -5.37 46.12
C ASN A 607 13.38 -5.20 46.98
N GLY A 608 13.32 -5.92 48.07
CA GLY A 608 12.18 -5.82 48.97
C GLY A 608 12.31 -6.66 50.23
N SER A 609 11.34 -6.51 51.10
CA SER A 609 11.18 -7.33 52.28
C SER A 609 9.71 -7.64 52.54
N SER A 610 9.45 -8.81 53.08
CA SER A 610 8.13 -9.27 53.47
C SER A 610 8.12 -9.65 54.92
N VAL A 611 7.13 -9.19 55.66
CA VAL A 611 6.91 -9.54 57.07
C VAL A 611 5.72 -10.48 57.13
N VAL A 612 5.92 -11.73 57.53
CA VAL A 612 4.90 -12.75 57.68
C VAL A 612 4.52 -12.86 59.16
N GLN A 613 3.26 -12.63 59.47
CA GLN A 613 2.69 -12.76 60.81
C GLN A 613 1.72 -13.96 60.81
N LEU A 614 2.02 -14.95 61.68
CA LEU A 614 1.13 -16.10 61.88
C LEU A 614 -0.01 -15.70 62.83
N THR A 615 -1.29 -16.03 62.46
CA THR A 615 -2.48 -15.67 63.25
C THR A 615 -2.96 -16.77 64.15
N ARG A 616 -2.59 -18.04 63.90
CA ARG A 616 -3.01 -19.21 64.68
C ARG A 616 -2.11 -19.50 65.89
N ILE A 617 -1.01 -18.77 66.04
CA ILE A 617 -0.04 -18.97 67.12
C ILE A 617 0.04 -17.67 67.91
N GLU A 618 -0.52 -17.67 69.12
CA GLU A 618 -0.48 -16.53 69.99
C GLU A 618 0.98 -16.25 70.43
N GLY A 619 1.46 -15.01 70.23
CA GLY A 619 2.84 -14.62 70.59
C GLY A 619 3.91 -15.05 69.59
N ALA A 620 3.56 -15.60 68.39
CA ALA A 620 4.56 -15.92 67.37
C ALA A 620 5.32 -14.67 66.90
N PRO A 621 6.67 -14.67 66.86
CA PRO A 621 7.42 -13.54 66.35
C PRO A 621 7.21 -13.45 64.82
N PRO A 622 7.24 -12.22 64.25
CA PRO A 622 7.15 -12.03 62.80
C PRO A 622 8.34 -12.63 62.08
N ILE A 623 8.11 -13.27 60.94
CA ILE A 623 9.13 -13.83 60.09
C ILE A 623 9.46 -12.77 59.01
N ASN A 624 10.72 -12.34 58.96
CA ASN A 624 11.19 -11.37 57.99
C ASN A 624 11.92 -12.07 56.83
N VAL A 625 11.45 -11.85 55.59
CA VAL A 625 12.07 -12.37 54.36
C VAL A 625 12.57 -11.19 53.55
N ARG A 626 13.82 -11.23 53.11
CA ARG A 626 14.41 -10.23 52.20
C ARG A 626 14.72 -10.88 50.84
N PHE A 627 14.54 -10.10 49.79
CA PHE A 627 14.87 -10.51 48.42
C PHE A 627 15.48 -9.33 47.64
N SER A 628 16.37 -9.65 46.67
CA SER A 628 17.06 -8.65 45.84
C SER A 628 17.34 -9.24 44.45
#